data_1005d840249dd76773e062c322f95def
#
_entry.id   1005d840249dd76773e062c322f95def
#
_cell.length_a   1.000
_cell.length_b   1.000
_cell.length_c   1.000
_cell.angle_alpha   90.00
_cell.angle_beta   90.00
_cell.angle_gamma   90.00
#
_symmetry.space_group_name_H-M   'P 1'
#
loop_
_entity.id
_entity.type
_entity.pdbx_description
1 polymer ?
#
loop_
_entity_poly.entity_id
_entity_poly.type
_entity_poly.pdbx_seq_one_letter_code
_entity_poly.pdbx_strand_id
1 'polypeptide(L)'
;AIFSFIKQEFPVKWEGKEYYCNKDALFCTSEVFEQKYPVLDFDFCMQFGEYELPTTTTDVADSDTVNEIFKRINSTGKKLTKQDLRQAGIVSRFSDLVSKTAANIRGDITFGDCIDIFDMPKISISNKKLKEMFWVKHDIITEIEIRRSKDEEALVQIYGYMILGKDCGVNSGTLDSFYNVKRDNYSNLENIIQSDGSDIWFHSFFEIYEELQKILNVAKLTFTDLLFTKRATRGKSKIFTALILAIWELKKESKIIGDSFKASRVLDGICGNEALTKITEDNSWSKEIRDEAIKFFKEKLEAVTIKQAPNCVKNVGLQTEIFNVLKNI
;
A
#
# COMPACT_ATOMS: atom_id res chain seq x y z
N ALA A 1 -18.40 3.17 -6.51
CA ALA A 1 -18.94 4.11 -7.52
C ALA A 1 -20.47 4.14 -7.49
N ILE A 2 -21.19 2.99 -7.58
CA ILE A 2 -22.67 2.94 -7.62
C ILE A 2 -23.25 3.62 -6.37
N PHE A 3 -22.88 3.16 -5.18
CA PHE A 3 -23.38 3.73 -3.91
C PHE A 3 -22.99 5.19 -3.70
N SER A 4 -21.76 5.56 -4.07
CA SER A 4 -21.30 6.95 -4.01
C SER A 4 -22.10 7.88 -4.94
N PHE A 5 -22.52 7.39 -6.10
CA PHE A 5 -23.42 8.11 -6.99
C PHE A 5 -24.82 8.25 -6.37
N ILE A 6 -25.40 7.17 -5.82
CA ILE A 6 -26.68 7.19 -5.11
C ILE A 6 -26.66 8.19 -3.93
N LYS A 7 -25.57 8.22 -3.16
CA LYS A 7 -25.36 9.17 -2.06
C LYS A 7 -24.95 10.57 -2.53
N GLN A 8 -24.94 10.84 -3.82
CA GLN A 8 -24.61 12.14 -4.41
C GLN A 8 -23.21 12.65 -4.04
N GLU A 9 -22.24 11.73 -3.82
CA GLU A 9 -20.87 12.10 -3.52
C GLU A 9 -20.16 12.69 -4.74
N PHE A 10 -20.59 12.32 -5.96
CA PHE A 10 -20.13 12.89 -7.22
C PHE A 10 -21.26 12.97 -8.26
N PRO A 11 -21.19 13.96 -9.18
CA PRO A 11 -22.14 14.06 -10.29
C PRO A 11 -21.74 13.16 -11.46
N VAL A 12 -22.69 12.84 -12.33
CA VAL A 12 -22.45 12.28 -13.66
C VAL A 12 -22.55 13.34 -14.73
N LYS A 13 -21.77 13.22 -15.81
CA LYS A 13 -21.85 14.11 -16.97
C LYS A 13 -22.84 13.56 -17.99
N TRP A 14 -23.85 14.35 -18.31
CA TRP A 14 -24.83 14.08 -19.35
C TRP A 14 -24.95 15.31 -20.24
N GLU A 15 -24.80 15.15 -21.55
CA GLU A 15 -24.86 16.25 -22.53
C GLU A 15 -23.99 17.47 -22.16
N GLY A 16 -22.81 17.21 -21.59
CA GLY A 16 -21.85 18.25 -21.21
C GLY A 16 -22.15 18.96 -19.88
N LYS A 17 -23.24 18.62 -19.19
CA LYS A 17 -23.60 19.14 -17.87
C LYS A 17 -23.42 18.06 -16.81
N GLU A 18 -23.23 18.49 -15.56
CA GLU A 18 -23.09 17.60 -14.41
C GLU A 18 -24.41 17.51 -13.66
N TYR A 19 -24.84 16.29 -13.31
CA TYR A 19 -26.10 16.03 -12.61
C TYR A 19 -25.85 15.07 -11.46
N TYR A 20 -26.56 15.29 -10.35
CA TYR A 20 -26.58 14.39 -9.20
C TYR A 20 -27.76 13.41 -9.28
N CYS A 21 -27.64 12.25 -8.65
CA CYS A 21 -28.70 11.27 -8.56
C CYS A 21 -29.92 11.88 -7.86
N ASN A 22 -31.11 11.56 -8.37
CA ASN A 22 -32.37 11.93 -7.72
C ASN A 22 -32.62 11.00 -6.53
N LYS A 23 -32.62 11.56 -5.30
CA LYS A 23 -32.81 10.77 -4.08
C LYS A 23 -34.18 10.09 -4.01
N ASP A 24 -35.21 10.69 -4.61
CA ASP A 24 -36.58 10.18 -4.53
C ASP A 24 -36.84 9.03 -5.50
N ALA A 25 -35.93 8.82 -6.48
CA ALA A 25 -36.01 7.70 -7.42
C ALA A 25 -35.45 6.39 -6.85
N LEU A 26 -34.63 6.45 -5.82
CA LEU A 26 -33.92 5.29 -5.27
C LEU A 26 -34.25 5.11 -3.78
N PHE A 27 -35.26 4.30 -3.51
CA PHE A 27 -35.83 4.05 -2.17
C PHE A 27 -34.89 3.37 -1.14
N CYS A 28 -33.59 3.32 -1.38
CA CYS A 28 -32.69 2.40 -0.67
C CYS A 28 -31.97 2.99 0.53
N THR A 29 -32.22 4.23 0.95
CA THR A 29 -31.47 4.79 2.09
C THR A 29 -32.38 5.30 3.19
N SER A 30 -32.24 4.74 4.38
CA SER A 30 -32.78 5.30 5.62
C SER A 30 -32.02 6.57 6.08
N GLU A 31 -30.93 6.92 5.40
CA GLU A 31 -30.14 8.11 5.68
C GLU A 31 -30.79 9.34 5.03
N VAL A 32 -31.12 10.33 5.85
CA VAL A 32 -31.60 11.63 5.35
C VAL A 32 -30.38 12.43 4.91
N PHE A 33 -30.25 12.64 3.60
CA PHE A 33 -29.25 13.55 3.03
C PHE A 33 -29.91 14.63 2.18
N GLU A 34 -29.26 15.77 2.07
CA GLU A 34 -29.77 16.91 1.33
C GLU A 34 -29.56 16.71 -0.18
N GLN A 35 -30.61 16.97 -1.01
CA GLN A 35 -30.51 16.84 -2.46
C GLN A 35 -29.54 17.86 -3.03
N LYS A 36 -28.56 17.42 -3.81
CA LYS A 36 -27.64 18.28 -4.58
C LYS A 36 -28.20 18.54 -5.98
N TYR A 37 -27.89 19.70 -6.53
CA TYR A 37 -28.36 20.16 -7.83
C TYR A 37 -27.23 20.44 -8.81
N PRO A 38 -27.47 20.36 -10.13
CA PRO A 38 -28.73 19.94 -10.78
C PRO A 38 -28.98 18.43 -10.63
N VAL A 39 -30.25 18.04 -10.68
CA VAL A 39 -30.72 16.67 -10.47
C VAL A 39 -30.88 15.97 -11.81
N LEU A 40 -30.44 14.72 -11.90
CA LEU A 40 -30.73 13.84 -13.04
C LEU A 40 -32.23 13.51 -13.07
N ASP A 41 -32.76 13.33 -14.26
CA ASP A 41 -34.16 12.98 -14.47
C ASP A 41 -34.55 11.74 -13.63
N PHE A 42 -35.75 11.75 -13.10
CA PHE A 42 -36.28 10.72 -12.23
C PHE A 42 -36.30 9.33 -12.89
N ASP A 43 -36.78 9.29 -14.16
CA ASP A 43 -36.89 8.02 -14.90
C ASP A 43 -35.52 7.41 -15.20
N PHE A 44 -34.48 8.23 -15.47
CA PHE A 44 -33.11 7.74 -15.61
C PHE A 44 -32.58 7.16 -14.30
N CYS A 45 -32.88 7.78 -13.18
CA CYS A 45 -32.47 7.27 -11.88
C CYS A 45 -33.21 5.97 -11.54
N MET A 46 -34.48 5.85 -11.88
CA MET A 46 -35.27 4.63 -11.72
C MET A 46 -34.68 3.50 -12.58
N GLN A 47 -34.43 3.73 -13.87
CA GLN A 47 -33.81 2.75 -14.75
C GLN A 47 -32.42 2.30 -14.25
N PHE A 48 -31.66 3.23 -13.68
CA PHE A 48 -30.38 2.89 -13.05
C PHE A 48 -30.57 1.99 -11.82
N GLY A 49 -31.59 2.25 -10.99
CA GLY A 49 -31.92 1.43 -9.81
C GLY A 49 -32.47 0.04 -10.16
N GLU A 50 -33.19 -0.05 -11.29
CA GLU A 50 -33.75 -1.31 -11.81
C GLU A 50 -32.73 -2.13 -12.63
N TYR A 51 -31.52 -1.57 -12.89
CA TYR A 51 -30.52 -2.27 -13.68
C TYR A 51 -30.02 -3.53 -12.96
N GLU A 52 -30.33 -4.67 -13.55
CA GLU A 52 -29.86 -5.97 -13.08
C GLU A 52 -28.40 -6.20 -13.46
N LEU A 53 -27.55 -6.37 -12.46
CA LEU A 53 -26.16 -6.78 -12.68
C LEU A 53 -26.12 -8.28 -12.96
N PRO A 54 -25.81 -8.72 -14.20
CA PRO A 54 -25.65 -10.15 -14.47
C PRO A 54 -24.49 -10.70 -13.69
N THR A 55 -24.75 -11.66 -12.82
CA THR A 55 -23.71 -12.37 -12.05
C THR A 55 -23.63 -13.81 -12.54
N THR A 56 -22.41 -14.28 -12.71
CA THR A 56 -22.13 -15.70 -12.99
C THR A 56 -21.50 -16.29 -11.75
N THR A 57 -22.17 -17.26 -11.15
CA THR A 57 -21.64 -18.08 -10.06
C THR A 57 -21.11 -19.38 -10.63
N THR A 58 -20.00 -19.87 -10.06
CA THR A 58 -19.41 -21.16 -10.44
C THR A 58 -19.07 -21.94 -9.17
N ASP A 59 -19.44 -23.21 -9.15
CA ASP A 59 -19.20 -24.14 -8.03
C ASP A 59 -17.77 -24.73 -8.10
N VAL A 60 -16.81 -24.01 -8.64
CA VAL A 60 -15.44 -24.48 -8.77
C VAL A 60 -14.71 -24.32 -7.44
N ALA A 61 -14.24 -25.43 -6.91
CA ALA A 61 -13.52 -25.48 -5.64
C ALA A 61 -12.00 -25.32 -5.78
N ASP A 62 -11.47 -25.38 -7.02
CA ASP A 62 -10.03 -25.36 -7.24
C ASP A 62 -9.54 -23.97 -7.67
N SER A 63 -8.47 -23.51 -7.02
CA SER A 63 -7.91 -22.16 -7.22
C SER A 63 -7.34 -21.94 -8.62
N ASP A 64 -6.88 -22.99 -9.32
CA ASP A 64 -6.30 -22.86 -10.66
C ASP A 64 -7.40 -22.54 -11.68
N THR A 65 -8.55 -23.20 -11.57
CA THR A 65 -9.72 -22.93 -12.42
C THR A 65 -10.32 -21.55 -12.15
N VAL A 66 -10.41 -21.15 -10.87
CA VAL A 66 -10.84 -19.78 -10.51
C VAL A 66 -9.93 -18.72 -11.13
N ASN A 67 -8.62 -18.92 -11.03
CA ASN A 67 -7.64 -18.02 -11.64
C ASN A 67 -7.73 -17.98 -13.18
N GLU A 68 -8.02 -19.11 -13.83
CA GLU A 68 -8.21 -19.16 -15.27
C GLU A 68 -9.48 -18.39 -15.70
N ILE A 69 -10.59 -18.62 -15.02
CA ILE A 69 -11.85 -17.90 -15.24
C ILE A 69 -11.63 -16.40 -15.06
N PHE A 70 -10.98 -15.99 -13.97
CA PHE A 70 -10.65 -14.60 -13.68
C PHE A 70 -9.79 -13.96 -14.78
N LYS A 71 -8.76 -14.66 -15.27
CA LYS A 71 -7.92 -14.21 -16.40
C LYS A 71 -8.74 -14.04 -17.67
N ARG A 72 -9.65 -14.97 -17.97
CA ARG A 72 -10.53 -14.90 -19.14
C ARG A 72 -11.47 -13.70 -19.10
N ILE A 73 -12.14 -13.48 -17.96
CA ILE A 73 -13.04 -12.33 -17.77
C ILE A 73 -12.28 -11.01 -17.96
N ASN A 74 -11.06 -10.92 -17.43
CA ASN A 74 -10.25 -9.70 -17.52
C ASN A 74 -9.46 -9.54 -18.82
N SER A 75 -9.49 -10.54 -19.73
CA SER A 75 -8.79 -10.46 -21.01
C SER A 75 -9.42 -9.46 -21.98
N THR A 76 -10.69 -9.18 -21.86
CA THR A 76 -11.47 -8.31 -22.75
C THR A 76 -11.63 -6.88 -22.23
N GLY A 77 -11.24 -6.60 -20.96
CA GLY A 77 -11.36 -5.31 -20.31
C GLY A 77 -10.02 -4.56 -20.17
N LYS A 78 -10.00 -3.58 -19.25
CA LYS A 78 -8.76 -2.90 -18.84
C LYS A 78 -7.83 -3.93 -18.18
N LYS A 79 -6.66 -4.17 -18.78
CA LYS A 79 -5.70 -5.14 -18.26
C LYS A 79 -5.33 -4.82 -16.81
N LEU A 80 -5.51 -5.80 -15.95
CA LEU A 80 -5.02 -5.76 -14.58
C LEU A 80 -3.49 -5.70 -14.55
N THR A 81 -2.97 -5.09 -13.51
CA THR A 81 -1.54 -5.12 -13.24
C THR A 81 -1.10 -6.51 -12.79
N LYS A 82 0.22 -6.76 -12.81
CA LYS A 82 0.75 -8.00 -12.25
C LYS A 82 0.40 -8.15 -10.76
N GLN A 83 0.37 -7.06 -10.00
CA GLN A 83 0.03 -7.10 -8.59
C GLN A 83 -1.45 -7.42 -8.37
N ASP A 84 -2.36 -6.80 -9.13
CA ASP A 84 -3.78 -7.14 -9.09
C ASP A 84 -4.02 -8.62 -9.41
N LEU A 85 -3.27 -9.18 -10.39
CA LEU A 85 -3.35 -10.59 -10.76
C LEU A 85 -2.81 -11.53 -9.67
N ARG A 86 -1.79 -11.11 -8.89
CA ARG A 86 -1.26 -11.89 -7.77
C ARG A 86 -2.26 -12.01 -6.65
N GLN A 87 -2.94 -10.92 -6.34
CA GLN A 87 -3.91 -10.86 -5.23
C GLN A 87 -5.26 -11.50 -5.58
N ALA A 88 -5.56 -11.63 -6.87
CA ALA A 88 -6.83 -12.16 -7.34
C ALA A 88 -7.06 -13.61 -6.89
N GLY A 89 -8.03 -13.80 -6.02
CA GLY A 89 -8.47 -15.12 -5.57
C GLY A 89 -7.55 -15.80 -4.54
N ILE A 90 -6.57 -15.09 -4.00
CA ILE A 90 -5.68 -15.63 -2.96
C ILE A 90 -5.95 -14.93 -1.64
N VAL A 91 -6.41 -15.72 -0.68
CA VAL A 91 -6.53 -15.32 0.73
C VAL A 91 -5.34 -15.95 1.46
N SER A 92 -4.41 -15.13 1.91
CA SER A 92 -3.24 -15.57 2.67
C SER A 92 -2.86 -14.51 3.71
N ARG A 93 -2.21 -14.92 4.80
CA ARG A 93 -1.72 -13.99 5.83
C ARG A 93 -0.76 -12.95 5.26
N PHE A 94 0.07 -13.37 4.29
CA PHE A 94 0.97 -12.46 3.60
C PHE A 94 0.21 -11.43 2.76
N SER A 95 -0.78 -11.86 1.97
CA SER A 95 -1.63 -10.96 1.19
C SER A 95 -2.35 -9.95 2.09
N ASP A 96 -2.94 -10.43 3.19
CA ASP A 96 -3.65 -9.60 4.16
C ASP A 96 -2.72 -8.58 4.83
N LEU A 97 -1.50 -8.99 5.21
CA LEU A 97 -0.49 -8.11 5.79
C LEU A 97 -0.11 -6.97 4.82
N VAL A 98 0.13 -7.29 3.55
CA VAL A 98 0.45 -6.30 2.50
C VAL A 98 -0.72 -5.33 2.30
N SER A 99 -1.93 -5.86 2.13
CA SER A 99 -3.14 -5.05 1.89
C SER A 99 -3.48 -4.16 3.10
N LYS A 100 -3.39 -4.70 4.32
CA LYS A 100 -3.58 -3.95 5.57
C LYS A 100 -2.59 -2.79 5.69
N THR A 101 -1.33 -3.04 5.36
CA THR A 101 -0.29 -2.01 5.40
C THR A 101 -0.53 -0.94 4.34
N ALA A 102 -0.85 -1.33 3.10
CA ALA A 102 -1.15 -0.41 2.02
C ALA A 102 -2.35 0.48 2.35
N ALA A 103 -3.44 -0.11 2.85
CA ALA A 103 -4.63 0.62 3.27
C ALA A 103 -4.30 1.64 4.37
N ASN A 104 -3.50 1.26 5.36
CA ASN A 104 -3.11 2.15 6.45
C ASN A 104 -2.28 3.35 5.95
N ILE A 105 -1.28 3.12 5.08
CA ILE A 105 -0.47 4.21 4.49
C ILE A 105 -1.33 5.13 3.60
N ARG A 106 -2.32 4.56 2.89
CA ARG A 106 -3.28 5.33 2.08
C ARG A 106 -4.25 6.15 2.94
N GLY A 107 -4.38 5.82 4.23
CA GLY A 107 -5.37 6.42 5.13
C GLY A 107 -6.78 5.87 4.89
N ASP A 108 -6.91 4.66 4.38
CA ASP A 108 -8.17 3.95 4.27
C ASP A 108 -8.58 3.44 5.65
N ILE A 109 -9.64 4.01 6.20
CA ILE A 109 -10.12 3.70 7.56
C ILE A 109 -10.99 2.44 7.64
N THR A 110 -11.26 1.82 6.51
CA THR A 110 -12.23 0.72 6.36
C THR A 110 -11.57 -0.64 6.17
N PHE A 111 -10.38 -0.84 6.71
CA PHE A 111 -9.78 -2.16 6.71
C PHE A 111 -10.38 -3.01 7.84
N GLY A 112 -11.33 -3.85 7.49
CA GLY A 112 -11.97 -4.82 8.38
C GLY A 112 -12.26 -6.12 7.64
N ASP A 113 -12.46 -7.20 8.37
CA ASP A 113 -12.70 -8.55 7.81
C ASP A 113 -14.00 -8.62 6.99
N CYS A 114 -14.92 -7.68 7.20
CA CYS A 114 -16.15 -7.55 6.44
C CYS A 114 -16.53 -6.08 6.31
N ILE A 115 -16.61 -5.60 5.07
CA ILE A 115 -17.08 -4.24 4.80
C ILE A 115 -18.58 -4.32 4.62
N ASP A 116 -19.33 -3.65 5.51
CA ASP A 116 -20.76 -3.48 5.34
C ASP A 116 -21.00 -2.74 4.02
N ILE A 117 -21.99 -3.20 3.25
CA ILE A 117 -22.36 -2.61 1.96
C ILE A 117 -22.67 -1.11 2.10
N PHE A 118 -23.18 -0.67 3.24
CA PHE A 118 -23.45 0.73 3.55
C PHE A 118 -22.19 1.55 3.84
N ASP A 119 -21.08 0.89 4.18
CA ASP A 119 -19.79 1.53 4.40
C ASP A 119 -18.90 1.58 3.14
N MET A 120 -19.23 0.82 2.09
CA MET A 120 -18.52 0.84 0.81
C MET A 120 -18.33 2.24 0.20
N PRO A 121 -19.30 3.17 0.26
CA PRO A 121 -19.10 4.54 -0.21
C PRO A 121 -18.02 5.33 0.54
N LYS A 122 -17.72 4.96 1.79
CA LYS A 122 -16.67 5.60 2.60
C LYS A 122 -15.26 5.22 2.14
N ILE A 123 -15.13 4.16 1.32
CA ILE A 123 -13.86 3.67 0.77
C ILE A 123 -13.44 4.47 -0.47
N SER A 124 -14.25 5.42 -0.94
CA SER A 124 -13.89 6.18 -2.13
C SER A 124 -12.65 7.03 -1.91
N ILE A 125 -11.58 6.69 -2.63
CA ILE A 125 -10.39 7.51 -2.73
C ILE A 125 -10.75 8.74 -3.56
N SER A 126 -11.09 9.85 -2.88
CA SER A 126 -11.31 11.11 -3.58
C SER A 126 -9.99 11.61 -4.17
N ASN A 127 -10.03 12.24 -5.35
CA ASN A 127 -8.84 12.80 -6.00
C ASN A 127 -8.05 13.76 -5.09
N LYS A 128 -8.72 14.43 -4.15
CA LYS A 128 -8.11 15.31 -3.16
C LYS A 128 -7.30 14.52 -2.13
N LYS A 129 -7.81 13.38 -1.66
CA LYS A 129 -7.10 12.49 -0.74
C LYS A 129 -5.89 11.81 -1.39
N LEU A 130 -5.94 11.47 -2.69
CA LEU A 130 -4.79 10.87 -3.39
C LEU A 130 -3.54 11.74 -3.30
N LYS A 131 -3.67 13.06 -3.50
CA LYS A 131 -2.53 13.99 -3.42
C LYS A 131 -1.94 14.11 -2.01
N GLU A 132 -2.75 13.85 -1.00
CA GLU A 132 -2.34 13.90 0.41
C GLU A 132 -1.73 12.58 0.89
N MET A 133 -1.92 11.48 0.16
CA MET A 133 -1.33 10.18 0.50
C MET A 133 0.18 10.26 0.51
N PHE A 134 0.80 9.58 1.46
CA PHE A 134 2.25 9.56 1.63
C PHE A 134 3.01 9.33 0.32
N TRP A 135 2.63 8.32 -0.43
CA TRP A 135 3.28 7.96 -1.69
C TRP A 135 3.28 9.08 -2.73
N VAL A 136 2.14 9.76 -2.88
CA VAL A 136 1.95 10.82 -3.87
C VAL A 136 2.50 12.15 -3.35
N LYS A 137 2.23 12.47 -2.07
CA LYS A 137 2.74 13.66 -1.40
C LYS A 137 4.27 13.74 -1.43
N HIS A 138 4.93 12.61 -1.24
CA HIS A 138 6.39 12.51 -1.25
C HIS A 138 6.98 12.18 -2.63
N ASP A 139 6.15 12.19 -3.67
CA ASP A 139 6.53 11.96 -5.08
C ASP A 139 7.29 10.63 -5.30
N ILE A 140 6.97 9.60 -4.51
CA ILE A 140 7.55 8.26 -4.62
C ILE A 140 6.85 7.46 -5.71
N ILE A 141 5.52 7.49 -5.70
CA ILE A 141 4.61 6.80 -6.62
C ILE A 141 3.55 7.80 -7.08
N THR A 142 3.20 7.79 -8.35
CA THR A 142 2.19 8.68 -8.93
C THR A 142 0.77 8.21 -8.61
N GLU A 143 -0.22 9.09 -8.74
CA GLU A 143 -1.64 8.75 -8.57
C GLU A 143 -2.08 7.59 -9.49
N ILE A 144 -1.57 7.57 -10.72
CA ILE A 144 -1.87 6.50 -11.69
C ILE A 144 -1.29 5.17 -11.22
N GLU A 145 -0.10 5.19 -10.64
CA GLU A 145 0.58 4.00 -10.12
C GLU A 145 -0.09 3.47 -8.85
N ILE A 146 -0.58 4.34 -7.96
CA ILE A 146 -1.41 3.92 -6.80
C ILE A 146 -2.65 3.17 -7.28
N ARG A 147 -3.35 3.70 -8.29
CA ARG A 147 -4.52 3.02 -8.89
C ARG A 147 -4.18 1.69 -9.58
N ARG A 148 -2.91 1.36 -9.69
CA ARG A 148 -2.36 0.13 -10.25
C ARG A 148 -1.63 -0.72 -9.21
N SER A 149 -1.91 -0.50 -7.93
CA SER A 149 -1.34 -1.27 -6.79
C SER A 149 0.20 -1.32 -6.78
N LYS A 150 0.86 -0.24 -7.26
CA LYS A 150 2.33 -0.16 -7.26
C LYS A 150 2.92 0.01 -5.88
N ASP A 151 2.22 0.63 -4.97
CA ASP A 151 2.58 0.73 -3.56
C ASP A 151 2.52 -0.65 -2.89
N GLU A 152 1.54 -1.47 -3.21
CA GLU A 152 1.48 -2.85 -2.72
C GLU A 152 2.62 -3.71 -3.28
N GLU A 153 2.99 -3.53 -4.57
CA GLU A 153 4.17 -4.20 -5.14
C GLU A 153 5.47 -3.83 -4.39
N ALA A 154 5.62 -2.57 -3.97
CA ALA A 154 6.75 -2.14 -3.15
C ALA A 154 6.72 -2.81 -1.75
N LEU A 155 5.54 -2.87 -1.12
CA LEU A 155 5.36 -3.53 0.17
C LEU A 155 5.61 -5.05 0.10
N VAL A 156 5.20 -5.71 -0.99
CA VAL A 156 5.52 -7.13 -1.25
C VAL A 156 7.02 -7.37 -1.21
N GLN A 157 7.81 -6.48 -1.85
CA GLN A 157 9.27 -6.60 -1.84
C GLN A 157 9.86 -6.35 -0.46
N ILE A 158 9.33 -5.37 0.27
CA ILE A 158 9.78 -5.03 1.62
C ILE A 158 9.50 -6.20 2.57
N TYR A 159 8.26 -6.67 2.65
CA TYR A 159 7.91 -7.78 3.52
C TYR A 159 8.56 -9.10 3.11
N GLY A 160 8.68 -9.36 1.80
CA GLY A 160 9.42 -10.51 1.31
C GLY A 160 10.85 -10.56 1.85
N TYR A 161 11.55 -9.41 1.83
CA TYR A 161 12.89 -9.32 2.40
C TYR A 161 12.88 -9.38 3.92
N MET A 162 11.98 -8.67 4.59
CA MET A 162 11.92 -8.65 6.06
C MET A 162 11.72 -10.05 6.64
N ILE A 163 10.86 -10.85 6.01
CA ILE A 163 10.43 -12.16 6.50
C ILE A 163 11.38 -13.29 6.03
N LEU A 164 11.72 -13.31 4.73
CA LEU A 164 12.57 -14.37 4.15
C LEU A 164 14.07 -14.04 4.17
N GLY A 165 14.43 -12.79 4.46
CA GLY A 165 15.81 -12.35 4.54
C GLY A 165 16.44 -11.99 3.19
N LYS A 166 17.79 -11.85 3.20
CA LYS A 166 18.58 -11.35 2.06
C LYS A 166 18.45 -12.22 0.79
N ASP A 167 18.16 -13.50 0.95
CA ASP A 167 18.05 -14.42 -0.18
C ASP A 167 16.75 -14.28 -0.98
N CYS A 168 15.82 -13.49 -0.47
CA CYS A 168 14.60 -13.12 -1.17
C CYS A 168 14.93 -12.40 -2.50
N GLY A 169 14.46 -12.95 -3.63
CA GLY A 169 14.61 -12.33 -4.95
C GLY A 169 13.65 -11.15 -5.14
N VAL A 170 13.91 -10.34 -6.17
CA VAL A 170 13.11 -9.14 -6.51
C VAL A 170 12.41 -9.24 -7.86
N ASN A 171 12.66 -10.32 -8.61
CA ASN A 171 12.08 -10.49 -9.93
C ASN A 171 10.60 -10.89 -9.87
N SER A 172 9.88 -10.68 -10.98
CA SER A 172 8.44 -11.00 -11.06
C SER A 172 8.13 -12.44 -10.65
N GLY A 173 8.96 -13.40 -11.06
CA GLY A 173 8.75 -14.82 -10.72
C GLY A 173 8.85 -15.11 -9.23
N THR A 174 9.77 -14.45 -8.52
CA THR A 174 9.86 -14.53 -7.06
C THR A 174 8.60 -13.92 -6.42
N LEU A 175 8.20 -12.72 -6.86
CA LEU A 175 6.99 -12.08 -6.31
C LEU A 175 5.72 -12.90 -6.61
N ASP A 176 5.64 -13.53 -7.78
CA ASP A 176 4.53 -14.44 -8.13
C ASP A 176 4.50 -15.68 -7.22
N SER A 177 5.69 -16.17 -6.79
CA SER A 177 5.79 -17.33 -5.90
C SER A 177 5.24 -17.08 -4.49
N PHE A 178 5.18 -15.83 -4.03
CA PHE A 178 4.61 -15.46 -2.73
C PHE A 178 3.09 -15.65 -2.66
N TYR A 179 2.45 -15.69 -3.82
CA TYR A 179 1.00 -15.85 -3.99
C TYR A 179 0.62 -17.20 -4.59
N ASN A 180 1.55 -18.13 -4.74
CA ASN A 180 1.29 -19.43 -5.32
C ASN A 180 1.46 -20.53 -4.27
N VAL A 181 0.34 -21.11 -3.83
CA VAL A 181 0.27 -22.15 -2.79
C VAL A 181 1.17 -23.39 -3.06
N LYS A 182 1.55 -23.60 -4.34
CA LYS A 182 2.41 -24.72 -4.76
C LYS A 182 3.90 -24.38 -4.64
N ARG A 183 4.27 -23.19 -4.17
CA ARG A 183 5.65 -22.73 -4.09
C ARG A 183 6.15 -22.65 -2.65
N ASP A 184 7.41 -23.01 -2.44
CA ASP A 184 8.05 -23.00 -1.12
C ASP A 184 8.04 -21.61 -0.48
N ASN A 185 8.23 -20.56 -1.27
CA ASN A 185 8.18 -19.18 -0.77
C ASN A 185 6.83 -18.83 -0.14
N TYR A 186 5.71 -19.29 -0.73
CA TYR A 186 4.38 -19.13 -0.14
C TYR A 186 4.30 -19.83 1.22
N SER A 187 4.66 -21.12 1.26
CA SER A 187 4.60 -21.92 2.49
C SER A 187 5.51 -21.35 3.58
N ASN A 188 6.71 -20.90 3.23
CA ASN A 188 7.64 -20.30 4.17
C ASN A 188 7.10 -18.98 4.74
N LEU A 189 6.55 -18.09 3.91
CA LEU A 189 5.93 -16.85 4.37
C LEU A 189 4.76 -17.13 5.32
N GLU A 190 3.83 -18.02 4.94
CA GLU A 190 2.67 -18.34 5.75
C GLU A 190 3.06 -18.95 7.10
N ASN A 191 4.03 -19.86 7.12
CA ASN A 191 4.52 -20.49 8.34
C ASN A 191 5.18 -19.49 9.30
N ILE A 192 6.04 -18.62 8.78
CA ILE A 192 6.71 -17.60 9.59
C ILE A 192 5.70 -16.59 10.13
N ILE A 193 4.78 -16.08 9.28
CA ILE A 193 3.76 -15.13 9.72
C ILE A 193 2.80 -15.78 10.73
N GLN A 194 2.49 -17.07 10.56
CA GLN A 194 1.67 -17.80 11.52
C GLN A 194 2.38 -17.97 12.87
N SER A 195 3.68 -18.27 12.85
CA SER A 195 4.49 -18.47 14.06
C SER A 195 4.66 -17.17 14.84
N ASP A 196 5.01 -16.08 14.14
CA ASP A 196 5.37 -14.81 14.77
C ASP A 196 4.15 -13.93 15.06
N GLY A 197 3.08 -14.08 14.25
CA GLY A 197 1.91 -13.21 14.25
C GLY A 197 2.03 -12.07 13.23
N SER A 198 0.98 -11.85 12.45
CA SER A 198 0.92 -10.77 11.44
C SER A 198 1.17 -9.38 12.04
N ASP A 199 0.69 -9.14 13.26
CA ASP A 199 0.80 -7.84 13.92
C ASP A 199 2.26 -7.48 14.25
N ILE A 200 3.12 -8.46 14.52
CA ILE A 200 4.56 -8.21 14.77
C ILE A 200 5.21 -7.62 13.50
N TRP A 201 4.94 -8.20 12.34
CA TRP A 201 5.47 -7.72 11.07
C TRP A 201 4.89 -6.36 10.68
N PHE A 202 3.59 -6.17 10.90
CA PHE A 202 2.91 -4.90 10.70
C PHE A 202 3.54 -3.79 11.55
N HIS A 203 3.67 -3.98 12.85
CA HIS A 203 4.28 -3.00 13.75
C HIS A 203 5.75 -2.75 13.43
N SER A 204 6.50 -3.81 13.12
CA SER A 204 7.91 -3.67 12.74
C SER A 204 8.10 -2.77 11.51
N PHE A 205 7.22 -2.88 10.53
CA PHE A 205 7.24 -1.99 9.37
C PHE A 205 6.89 -0.55 9.77
N PHE A 206 5.83 -0.34 10.56
CA PHE A 206 5.39 1.00 10.94
C PHE A 206 6.41 1.73 11.81
N GLU A 207 7.13 1.05 12.69
CA GLU A 207 8.22 1.67 13.44
C GLU A 207 9.31 2.25 12.51
N ILE A 208 9.69 1.52 11.45
CA ILE A 208 10.67 1.99 10.46
C ILE A 208 10.08 3.14 9.62
N TYR A 209 8.84 3.00 9.21
CA TYR A 209 8.12 3.99 8.44
C TYR A 209 7.98 5.31 9.22
N GLU A 210 7.68 5.26 10.51
CA GLU A 210 7.64 6.43 11.39
C GLU A 210 9.01 7.08 11.57
N GLU A 211 10.08 6.31 11.64
CA GLU A 211 11.44 6.87 11.66
C GLU A 211 11.73 7.68 10.38
N LEU A 212 11.37 7.14 9.23
CA LEU A 212 11.50 7.88 7.97
C LEU A 212 10.62 9.13 7.96
N GLN A 213 9.37 9.05 8.44
CA GLN A 213 8.49 10.21 8.52
C GLN A 213 9.07 11.30 9.44
N LYS A 214 9.68 10.95 10.57
CA LYS A 214 10.35 11.92 11.46
C LYS A 214 11.48 12.66 10.75
N ILE A 215 12.28 11.94 9.95
CA ILE A 215 13.36 12.53 9.15
C ILE A 215 12.78 13.54 8.13
N LEU A 216 11.75 13.14 7.39
CA LEU A 216 11.12 14.00 6.37
C LEU A 216 10.45 15.23 7.00
N ASN A 217 9.79 15.08 8.13
CA ASN A 217 9.14 16.17 8.87
C ASN A 217 10.18 17.20 9.37
N VAL A 218 11.30 16.74 9.90
CA VAL A 218 12.38 17.62 10.38
C VAL A 218 13.06 18.35 9.21
N ALA A 219 13.27 17.66 8.09
CA ALA A 219 13.78 18.25 6.86
C ALA A 219 12.81 19.26 6.23
N LYS A 220 11.50 19.11 6.47
CA LYS A 220 10.42 19.86 5.80
C LYS A 220 10.45 19.72 4.27
N LEU A 221 10.91 18.58 3.78
CA LEU A 221 11.05 18.26 2.37
C LEU A 221 10.21 17.00 2.05
N THR A 222 9.86 16.86 0.79
CA THR A 222 9.33 15.58 0.31
C THR A 222 10.46 14.54 0.25
N PHE A 223 10.12 13.26 0.15
CA PHE A 223 11.11 12.20 -0.01
C PHE A 223 12.02 12.44 -1.23
N THR A 224 11.40 12.81 -2.35
CA THR A 224 12.15 13.07 -3.58
C THR A 224 13.01 14.32 -3.48
N ASP A 225 12.50 15.42 -2.91
CA ASP A 225 13.28 16.66 -2.76
C ASP A 225 14.45 16.49 -1.78
N LEU A 226 14.32 15.62 -0.77
CA LEU A 226 15.41 15.34 0.16
C LEU A 226 16.51 14.49 -0.47
N LEU A 227 16.14 13.39 -1.12
CA LEU A 227 17.13 12.38 -1.54
C LEU A 227 17.72 12.66 -2.93
N PHE A 228 17.02 13.35 -3.82
CA PHE A 228 17.45 13.52 -5.20
C PHE A 228 17.93 14.95 -5.47
N THR A 229 19.11 15.10 -6.04
CA THR A 229 19.68 16.38 -6.43
C THR A 229 19.03 17.00 -7.67
N LYS A 230 18.40 16.18 -8.50
CA LYS A 230 17.68 16.57 -9.71
C LYS A 230 16.30 15.92 -9.69
N ARG A 231 15.33 16.51 -10.40
CA ARG A 231 13.99 15.92 -10.52
C ARG A 231 14.09 14.52 -11.13
N ALA A 232 14.04 13.52 -10.28
CA ALA A 232 14.08 12.13 -10.69
C ALA A 232 12.77 11.74 -11.38
N THR A 233 12.88 10.99 -12.47
CA THR A 233 11.72 10.42 -13.19
C THR A 233 11.55 8.93 -12.95
N ARG A 234 12.57 8.27 -12.43
CA ARG A 234 12.64 6.80 -12.29
C ARG A 234 13.26 6.39 -10.96
N GLY A 235 13.06 5.13 -10.59
CA GLY A 235 13.74 4.49 -9.46
C GLY A 235 13.29 4.90 -8.06
N LYS A 236 12.37 5.86 -7.90
CA LYS A 236 11.97 6.41 -6.59
C LYS A 236 11.44 5.35 -5.62
N SER A 237 10.55 4.48 -6.07
CA SER A 237 10.01 3.39 -5.23
C SER A 237 11.07 2.35 -4.86
N LYS A 238 12.06 2.12 -5.73
CA LYS A 238 13.20 1.22 -5.44
C LYS A 238 14.12 1.81 -4.40
N ILE A 239 14.42 3.12 -4.50
CA ILE A 239 15.18 3.86 -3.49
C ILE A 239 14.44 3.85 -2.14
N PHE A 240 13.13 4.06 -2.16
CA PHE A 240 12.32 3.95 -0.95
C PHE A 240 12.43 2.54 -0.33
N THR A 241 12.27 1.50 -1.15
CA THR A 241 12.43 0.10 -0.70
C THR A 241 13.81 -0.14 -0.09
N ALA A 242 14.89 0.29 -0.76
CA ALA A 242 16.25 0.11 -0.25
C ALA A 242 16.49 0.85 1.06
N LEU A 243 15.98 2.09 1.20
CA LEU A 243 16.13 2.88 2.41
C LEU A 243 15.35 2.27 3.59
N ILE A 244 14.11 1.85 3.39
CA ILE A 244 13.31 1.16 4.42
C ILE A 244 14.03 -0.11 4.88
N LEU A 245 14.56 -0.90 3.95
CA LEU A 245 15.29 -2.13 4.28
C LEU A 245 16.63 -1.86 4.95
N ALA A 246 17.31 -0.75 4.65
CA ALA A 246 18.54 -0.35 5.37
C ALA A 246 18.23 0.00 6.83
N ILE A 247 17.14 0.74 7.10
CA ILE A 247 16.69 1.04 8.47
C ILE A 247 16.29 -0.27 9.19
N TRP A 248 15.63 -1.21 8.49
CA TRP A 248 15.33 -2.53 9.03
C TRP A 248 16.60 -3.30 9.45
N GLU A 249 17.62 -3.33 8.60
CA GLU A 249 18.89 -4.00 8.92
C GLU A 249 19.60 -3.37 10.13
N LEU A 250 19.57 -2.02 10.26
CA LEU A 250 20.07 -1.33 11.45
C LEU A 250 19.28 -1.72 12.70
N LYS A 251 17.97 -1.79 12.60
CA LYS A 251 17.09 -2.18 13.71
C LYS A 251 17.35 -3.62 14.17
N LYS A 252 17.60 -4.56 13.26
CA LYS A 252 18.02 -5.93 13.60
C LYS A 252 19.32 -5.96 14.40
N GLU A 253 20.19 -4.99 14.22
CA GLU A 253 21.42 -4.80 14.99
C GLU A 253 21.21 -4.01 16.28
N SER A 254 19.95 -3.80 16.70
CA SER A 254 19.57 -2.97 17.85
C SER A 254 20.08 -1.52 17.73
N LYS A 255 20.14 -1.00 16.51
CA LYS A 255 20.50 0.38 16.20
C LYS A 255 19.23 1.12 15.73
N ILE A 256 18.97 2.28 16.29
CA ILE A 256 17.87 3.19 15.90
C ILE A 256 18.46 4.55 15.51
N ILE A 257 17.75 5.31 14.70
CA ILE A 257 18.16 6.66 14.33
C ILE A 257 17.99 7.57 15.56
N GLY A 258 19.11 8.00 16.12
CA GLY A 258 19.12 8.80 17.36
C GLY A 258 18.81 10.28 17.12
N ASP A 259 19.09 10.78 15.91
CA ASP A 259 18.94 12.20 15.57
C ASP A 259 18.41 12.34 14.14
N SER A 260 17.12 12.60 14.01
CA SER A 260 16.44 12.74 12.70
C SER A 260 16.94 13.93 11.88
N PHE A 261 17.44 15.01 12.55
CA PHE A 261 18.01 16.16 11.85
C PHE A 261 19.37 15.79 11.20
N LYS A 262 20.23 15.11 11.95
CA LYS A 262 21.50 14.64 11.37
C LYS A 262 21.24 13.60 10.28
N ALA A 263 20.27 12.71 10.45
CA ALA A 263 19.88 11.75 9.43
C ALA A 263 19.40 12.45 8.15
N SER A 264 18.60 13.51 8.25
CA SER A 264 18.16 14.28 7.10
C SER A 264 19.35 14.90 6.35
N ARG A 265 20.38 15.39 7.05
CA ARG A 265 21.59 15.91 6.44
C ARG A 265 22.42 14.85 5.72
N VAL A 266 22.47 13.66 6.26
CA VAL A 266 23.16 12.51 5.63
C VAL A 266 22.44 12.06 4.37
N LEU A 267 21.12 12.17 4.34
CA LEU A 267 20.28 11.76 3.21
C LEU A 267 20.12 12.85 2.15
N ASP A 268 20.49 14.11 2.43
CA ASP A 268 20.34 15.23 1.51
C ASP A 268 21.14 15.02 0.23
N GLY A 269 20.42 14.92 -0.91
CA GLY A 269 21.01 14.71 -2.23
C GLY A 269 21.74 13.38 -2.43
N ILE A 270 21.57 12.42 -1.54
CA ILE A 270 22.33 11.16 -1.53
C ILE A 270 22.19 10.34 -2.82
N CYS A 271 21.08 10.47 -3.53
CA CYS A 271 20.82 9.78 -4.80
C CYS A 271 21.68 10.30 -5.97
N GLY A 272 22.44 11.37 -5.79
CA GLY A 272 23.49 11.78 -6.73
C GLY A 272 24.77 10.93 -6.67
N ASN A 273 24.86 9.96 -5.73
CA ASN A 273 26.03 9.11 -5.59
C ASN A 273 26.06 7.99 -6.64
N GLU A 274 27.28 7.68 -7.14
CA GLU A 274 27.51 6.63 -8.15
C GLU A 274 26.96 5.25 -7.73
N ALA A 275 26.99 4.93 -6.46
CA ALA A 275 26.44 3.66 -5.94
C ALA A 275 24.94 3.45 -6.24
N LEU A 276 24.19 4.52 -6.51
CA LEU A 276 22.77 4.47 -6.78
C LEU A 276 22.39 4.73 -8.24
N THR A 277 23.35 5.02 -9.14
CA THR A 277 23.09 5.35 -10.55
C THR A 277 22.35 4.26 -11.31
N LYS A 278 22.66 2.99 -11.06
CA LYS A 278 21.93 1.85 -11.66
C LYS A 278 20.42 1.91 -11.38
N ILE A 279 20.02 2.45 -10.22
CA ILE A 279 18.61 2.58 -9.84
C ILE A 279 18.03 3.88 -10.39
N THR A 280 18.72 5.00 -10.24
CA THR A 280 18.22 6.36 -10.52
C THR A 280 18.23 6.71 -12.00
N GLU A 281 19.21 6.23 -12.75
CA GLU A 281 19.39 6.51 -14.18
C GLU A 281 18.91 5.33 -15.04
N ASP A 282 19.42 4.12 -14.80
CA ASP A 282 19.10 2.95 -15.61
C ASP A 282 17.78 2.28 -15.22
N ASN A 283 17.21 2.68 -14.10
CA ASN A 283 16.03 2.04 -13.51
C ASN A 283 16.19 0.51 -13.35
N SER A 284 17.42 0.06 -13.10
CA SER A 284 17.71 -1.35 -12.88
C SER A 284 17.31 -1.80 -11.48
N TRP A 285 16.91 -3.08 -11.34
CA TRP A 285 16.57 -3.67 -10.06
C TRP A 285 16.79 -5.18 -10.09
N SER A 286 17.82 -5.63 -9.43
CA SER A 286 18.12 -7.03 -9.19
C SER A 286 18.36 -7.22 -7.69
N LYS A 287 18.54 -8.47 -7.26
CA LYS A 287 18.90 -8.78 -5.85
C LYS A 287 20.21 -8.09 -5.46
N GLU A 288 21.21 -8.16 -6.32
CA GLU A 288 22.53 -7.58 -6.11
C GLU A 288 22.46 -6.06 -5.99
N ILE A 289 21.75 -5.40 -6.90
CA ILE A 289 21.56 -3.93 -6.89
C ILE A 289 20.79 -3.48 -5.64
N ARG A 290 19.77 -4.25 -5.23
CA ARG A 290 19.04 -3.99 -3.97
C ARG A 290 19.99 -4.09 -2.78
N ASP A 291 20.78 -5.16 -2.70
CA ASP A 291 21.64 -5.43 -1.56
C ASP A 291 22.80 -4.43 -1.47
N GLU A 292 23.36 -4.00 -2.62
CA GLU A 292 24.32 -2.89 -2.71
C GLU A 292 23.72 -1.58 -2.19
N ALA A 293 22.49 -1.25 -2.61
CA ALA A 293 21.81 -0.04 -2.18
C ALA A 293 21.46 -0.06 -0.67
N ILE A 294 20.98 -1.20 -0.16
CA ILE A 294 20.74 -1.40 1.29
C ILE A 294 22.03 -1.19 2.08
N LYS A 295 23.11 -1.82 1.65
CA LYS A 295 24.43 -1.66 2.29
C LYS A 295 24.87 -0.21 2.30
N PHE A 296 24.77 0.48 1.17
CA PHE A 296 25.14 1.87 1.04
C PHE A 296 24.35 2.78 1.99
N PHE A 297 23.01 2.68 2.02
CA PHE A 297 22.19 3.46 2.95
C PHE A 297 22.48 3.13 4.41
N LYS A 298 22.66 1.85 4.72
CA LYS A 298 23.00 1.39 6.06
C LYS A 298 24.31 2.03 6.56
N GLU A 299 25.37 1.97 5.78
CA GLU A 299 26.68 2.57 6.10
C GLU A 299 26.56 4.09 6.34
N LYS A 300 25.77 4.78 5.54
CA LYS A 300 25.55 6.23 5.69
C LYS A 300 24.77 6.57 6.95
N LEU A 301 23.72 5.82 7.25
CA LEU A 301 22.87 6.06 8.43
C LEU A 301 23.54 5.59 9.72
N GLU A 302 24.44 4.63 9.69
CA GLU A 302 25.09 4.09 10.88
C GLU A 302 25.78 5.16 11.73
N ALA A 303 26.33 6.21 11.09
CA ALA A 303 26.97 7.33 11.76
C ALA A 303 26.02 8.18 12.64
N VAL A 304 24.71 8.06 12.43
CA VAL A 304 23.68 8.81 13.16
C VAL A 304 22.79 7.92 14.03
N THR A 305 23.15 6.64 14.16
CA THR A 305 22.41 5.69 15.01
C THR A 305 22.93 5.68 16.42
N ILE A 306 22.06 5.29 17.34
CA ILE A 306 22.38 4.95 18.72
C ILE A 306 21.99 3.49 18.99
N LYS A 307 22.66 2.85 19.93
CA LYS A 307 22.26 1.50 20.38
C LYS A 307 20.98 1.60 21.20
N GLN A 308 20.00 0.82 20.85
CA GLN A 308 18.78 0.67 21.63
C GLN A 308 19.09 -0.19 22.87
N ALA A 309 18.65 0.27 24.05
CA ALA A 309 18.83 -0.53 25.26
C ALA A 309 18.03 -1.86 25.15
N PRO A 310 18.54 -2.98 25.68
CA PRO A 310 17.95 -4.31 25.48
C PRO A 310 16.53 -4.50 26.00
N ASN A 311 15.99 -3.57 26.74
CA ASN A 311 14.73 -3.72 27.49
C ASN A 311 13.46 -3.27 26.73
N CYS A 312 13.55 -2.72 25.51
CA CYS A 312 12.34 -2.26 24.79
C CYS A 312 11.60 -3.36 24.01
N VAL A 313 12.19 -4.51 23.79
CA VAL A 313 11.57 -5.57 22.95
C VAL A 313 10.60 -6.47 23.75
N LYS A 314 10.62 -6.43 25.08
CA LYS A 314 9.79 -7.31 25.92
C LYS A 314 8.41 -6.76 26.31
N ASN A 315 8.05 -5.54 25.93
CA ASN A 315 6.78 -4.91 26.33
C ASN A 315 5.72 -4.81 25.21
N VAL A 316 5.75 -5.69 24.20
CA VAL A 316 4.69 -5.76 23.18
C VAL A 316 3.33 -6.10 23.80
N GLY A 317 3.30 -6.82 24.93
CA GLY A 317 2.06 -7.13 25.65
C GLY A 317 1.38 -5.92 26.34
N LEU A 318 2.16 -4.97 26.85
CA LEU A 318 1.59 -3.82 27.56
C LEU A 318 1.03 -2.72 26.61
N GLN A 319 1.62 -2.56 25.43
CA GLN A 319 1.10 -1.61 24.43
C GLN A 319 -0.23 -2.07 23.81
N THR A 320 -0.44 -3.38 23.70
CA THR A 320 -1.72 -3.94 23.23
C THR A 320 -2.85 -3.68 24.26
N GLU A 321 -2.56 -3.72 25.55
CA GLU A 321 -3.53 -3.37 26.58
C GLU A 321 -3.89 -1.87 26.59
N ILE A 322 -2.91 -0.97 26.42
CA ILE A 322 -3.14 0.48 26.33
C ILE A 322 -3.96 0.83 25.09
N PHE A 323 -3.70 0.17 23.95
CA PHE A 323 -4.46 0.41 22.71
C PHE A 323 -5.90 -0.09 22.81
N ASN A 324 -6.15 -1.18 23.52
CA ASN A 324 -7.49 -1.70 23.78
C ASN A 324 -8.28 -0.84 24.80
N VAL A 325 -7.60 -0.19 25.74
CA VAL A 325 -8.22 0.77 26.68
C VAL A 325 -8.62 2.06 25.96
N LEU A 326 -7.80 2.57 25.04
CA LEU A 326 -8.11 3.78 24.26
C LEU A 326 -9.19 3.58 23.19
N LYS A 327 -9.50 2.33 22.82
CA LYS A 327 -10.57 1.99 21.88
C LYS A 327 -11.95 1.95 22.54
N ASN A 328 -12.00 1.95 23.87
CA ASN A 328 -13.22 1.87 24.68
C ASN A 328 -13.54 3.20 25.40
N ILE A 329 -12.83 4.28 25.09
CA ILE A 329 -13.12 5.67 25.46
C ILE A 329 -13.54 6.44 24.19
#